data_915faeddfd6610153d8214842d70bf75
#
_entry.id   915faeddfd6610153d8214842d70bf75
#
_cell.length_a   1.000
_cell.length_b   1.000
_cell.length_c   1.000
_cell.angle_alpha   90.00
_cell.angle_beta   90.00
_cell.angle_gamma   90.00
#
_symmetry.space_group_name_H-M   'P 1'
#
loop_
_entity.id
_entity.type
_entity.pdbx_description
1 polymer ?
#
loop_
_entity_poly.entity_id
_entity_poly.type
_entity_poly.pdbx_seq_one_letter_code
_entity_poly.pdbx_strand_id
1 'polypeptide(L)'
;MSLNNTPAANRLHIVLFGKRNSGKSSLINALAGQDTALVSDIPGTTTDAVSKAMEIQHIGPCLFIDTPGFDDEGELGEMRITRTLKAIERTDIALLLCEDGNCEDEKQWMEQLNKRNIPVILILNKADIRKDIASTRDRIEKECGQNPLIISAKEQTGIEKILQAILEKLPADFGQQTITGDLVKEGDLVLLVMPQDIQAPKGRLILPQVQTMRELLDKKCLVMSCTTDKIAATLQALSYPPKLIITDSQVFHAVYEQKPAESLLTSFSVLMAGYKGDILYYMEGASAIDRLTPQSRVLIAEACTHAPATEDIGRVKLPRMLRKKIGEELQIDIVAGTDFPEDLTPYHLIIHCGACMFNRKYVLNRIDNARKQQIPMTNYGVAIAHLNGILDKIAY
;
A
#
# COMPACT_ATOMS: atom_id res chain seq x y z
N MET A 1 13.86 11.36 -4.22
CA MET A 1 13.10 10.58 -5.20
C MET A 1 12.92 11.44 -6.44
N SER A 2 13.24 10.91 -7.61
CA SER A 2 12.88 11.56 -8.88
C SER A 2 11.36 11.52 -9.04
N LEU A 3 10.73 12.63 -9.46
CA LEU A 3 9.29 12.69 -9.75
C LEU A 3 8.88 11.79 -10.94
N ASN A 4 9.87 11.26 -11.65
CA ASN A 4 9.67 10.45 -12.86
C ASN A 4 9.59 8.93 -12.58
N ASN A 5 9.81 8.49 -11.34
CA ASN A 5 9.78 7.07 -10.99
C ASN A 5 8.49 6.70 -10.27
N THR A 6 7.82 5.65 -10.72
CA THR A 6 6.66 5.08 -10.02
C THR A 6 7.05 4.73 -8.57
N PRO A 7 6.35 5.26 -7.55
CA PRO A 7 6.63 4.93 -6.15
C PRO A 7 6.51 3.43 -5.88
N ALA A 8 7.34 2.89 -5.00
CA ALA A 8 7.28 1.48 -4.60
C ALA A 8 5.87 1.05 -4.17
N ALA A 9 5.16 1.92 -3.46
CA ALA A 9 3.80 1.68 -2.99
C ALA A 9 2.72 1.53 -4.09
N ASN A 10 3.05 1.85 -5.34
CA ASN A 10 2.16 1.76 -6.50
C ASN A 10 2.63 0.70 -7.51
N ARG A 11 3.66 -0.06 -7.17
CA ARG A 11 4.15 -1.18 -7.95
C ARG A 11 3.47 -2.47 -7.52
N LEU A 12 3.34 -3.40 -8.45
CA LEU A 12 2.95 -4.78 -8.13
C LEU A 12 4.09 -5.43 -7.34
N HIS A 13 3.84 -5.82 -6.10
CA HIS A 13 4.84 -6.47 -5.26
C HIS A 13 4.84 -7.97 -5.50
N ILE A 14 5.89 -8.45 -6.18
CA ILE A 14 6.12 -9.86 -6.47
C ILE A 14 7.23 -10.35 -5.56
N VAL A 15 6.89 -11.24 -4.64
CA VAL A 15 7.83 -11.68 -3.59
C VAL A 15 8.25 -13.12 -3.85
N LEU A 16 9.58 -13.35 -3.78
CA LEU A 16 10.16 -14.66 -3.99
C LEU A 16 10.37 -15.37 -2.66
N PHE A 17 9.78 -16.54 -2.54
CA PHE A 17 9.91 -17.44 -1.39
C PHE A 17 10.62 -18.72 -1.82
N GLY A 18 11.31 -19.36 -0.90
CA GLY A 18 12.00 -20.62 -1.15
C GLY A 18 13.20 -20.80 -0.25
N LYS A 19 13.72 -22.03 -0.18
CA LYS A 19 14.89 -22.42 0.59
C LYS A 19 16.14 -21.61 0.18
N ARG A 20 17.15 -21.67 1.01
CA ARG A 20 18.47 -21.12 0.68
C ARG A 20 18.98 -21.80 -0.59
N ASN A 21 19.64 -21.05 -1.46
CA ASN A 21 20.16 -21.51 -2.74
C ASN A 21 19.12 -22.05 -3.75
N SER A 22 17.82 -21.89 -3.53
CA SER A 22 16.79 -22.26 -4.53
C SER A 22 16.86 -21.45 -5.83
N GLY A 23 17.66 -20.37 -5.84
CA GLY A 23 17.90 -19.54 -7.03
C GLY A 23 17.00 -18.30 -7.12
N LYS A 24 16.45 -17.82 -6.00
CA LYS A 24 15.61 -16.59 -5.96
C LYS A 24 16.29 -15.37 -6.58
N SER A 25 17.49 -15.03 -6.12
CA SER A 25 18.24 -13.88 -6.64
C SER A 25 18.65 -14.07 -8.11
N SER A 26 18.99 -15.31 -8.51
CA SER A 26 19.27 -15.63 -9.91
C SER A 26 18.04 -15.45 -10.80
N LEU A 27 16.86 -15.81 -10.29
CA LEU A 27 15.60 -15.61 -11.01
C LEU A 27 15.27 -14.13 -11.18
N ILE A 28 15.45 -13.30 -10.14
CA ILE A 28 15.28 -11.84 -10.26
C ILE A 28 16.19 -11.26 -11.35
N ASN A 29 17.45 -11.72 -11.40
CA ASN A 29 18.38 -11.26 -12.42
C ASN A 29 18.01 -11.76 -13.83
N ALA A 30 17.50 -12.98 -13.96
CA ALA A 30 17.02 -13.51 -15.23
C ALA A 30 15.78 -12.74 -15.74
N LEU A 31 14.84 -12.41 -14.85
CA LEU A 31 13.69 -11.58 -15.18
C LEU A 31 14.10 -10.17 -15.61
N ALA A 32 15.08 -9.58 -14.94
CA ALA A 32 15.61 -8.26 -15.27
C ALA A 32 16.39 -8.19 -16.59
N GLY A 33 16.90 -9.32 -17.05
CA GLY A 33 17.64 -9.43 -18.31
C GLY A 33 16.74 -9.65 -19.54
N GLN A 34 15.42 -9.71 -19.40
CA GLN A 34 14.50 -9.88 -20.53
C GLN A 34 14.32 -8.57 -21.29
N ASP A 35 14.20 -8.63 -22.63
CA ASP A 35 13.96 -7.46 -23.49
C ASP A 35 12.67 -6.71 -23.15
N THR A 36 11.74 -7.36 -22.46
CA THR A 36 10.45 -6.81 -22.02
C THR A 36 10.51 -6.10 -20.67
N ALA A 37 11.67 -6.08 -20.00
CA ALA A 37 11.83 -5.52 -18.66
C ALA A 37 12.80 -4.34 -18.66
N LEU A 38 12.31 -3.15 -18.29
CA LEU A 38 13.14 -1.97 -18.02
C LEU A 38 13.44 -1.90 -16.52
N VAL A 39 14.71 -2.04 -16.16
CA VAL A 39 15.17 -2.00 -14.76
C VAL A 39 15.36 -0.57 -14.29
N SER A 40 14.87 -0.26 -13.11
CA SER A 40 15.08 1.01 -12.41
C SER A 40 15.84 0.75 -11.10
N ASP A 41 16.97 1.42 -10.92
CA ASP A 41 17.71 1.37 -9.65
C ASP A 41 16.96 2.14 -8.57
N ILE A 42 16.25 1.43 -7.70
CA ILE A 42 15.77 1.98 -6.45
C ILE A 42 16.69 1.47 -5.35
N PRO A 43 17.49 2.34 -4.70
CA PRO A 43 18.28 1.92 -3.56
C PRO A 43 17.35 1.32 -2.49
N GLY A 44 17.57 0.07 -2.11
CA GLY A 44 16.93 -0.53 -0.95
C GLY A 44 17.35 0.23 0.31
N THR A 45 16.43 0.45 1.25
CA THR A 45 16.82 0.86 2.60
C THR A 45 17.57 -0.28 3.25
N THR A 46 18.60 0.03 4.01
CA THR A 46 19.60 -0.89 4.59
C THR A 46 19.05 -2.01 5.49
N THR A 47 17.74 -2.08 5.69
CA THR A 47 17.04 -3.05 6.54
C THR A 47 16.13 -4.02 5.77
N ASP A 48 15.89 -3.81 4.48
CA ASP A 48 14.96 -4.62 3.69
C ASP A 48 15.67 -5.65 2.82
N ALA A 49 14.94 -6.75 2.54
CA ALA A 49 15.27 -7.73 1.51
C ALA A 49 15.64 -7.02 0.19
N VAL A 50 16.60 -7.57 -0.54
CA VAL A 50 17.05 -7.00 -1.82
C VAL A 50 15.84 -6.88 -2.74
N SER A 51 15.49 -5.65 -3.12
CA SER A 51 14.36 -5.39 -4.00
C SER A 51 14.83 -4.82 -5.33
N LYS A 52 14.20 -5.23 -6.43
CA LYS A 52 14.49 -4.75 -7.78
C LYS A 52 13.22 -4.25 -8.43
N ALA A 53 13.21 -2.98 -8.80
CA ALA A 53 12.09 -2.38 -9.52
C ALA A 53 12.25 -2.59 -11.01
N MET A 54 11.17 -3.01 -11.67
CA MET A 54 11.13 -3.27 -13.10
C MET A 54 9.82 -2.74 -13.67
N GLU A 55 9.86 -2.29 -14.92
CA GLU A 55 8.69 -2.02 -15.74
C GLU A 55 8.55 -3.21 -16.71
N ILE A 56 7.50 -4.00 -16.60
CA ILE A 56 7.29 -5.19 -17.41
C ILE A 56 6.17 -4.92 -18.40
N GLN A 57 6.44 -5.17 -19.68
CA GLN A 57 5.46 -4.98 -20.75
C GLN A 57 4.17 -5.77 -20.44
N HIS A 58 3.01 -5.14 -20.64
CA HIS A 58 1.66 -5.65 -20.36
C HIS A 58 1.30 -5.87 -18.87
N ILE A 59 2.27 -5.79 -17.94
CA ILE A 59 2.01 -5.87 -16.51
C ILE A 59 2.12 -4.47 -15.87
N GLY A 60 3.11 -3.68 -16.29
CA GLY A 60 3.40 -2.36 -15.74
C GLY A 60 4.48 -2.39 -14.66
N PRO A 61 4.44 -1.41 -13.73
CA PRO A 61 5.49 -1.24 -12.72
C PRO A 61 5.44 -2.33 -11.65
N CYS A 62 6.50 -3.12 -11.55
CA CYS A 62 6.69 -4.21 -10.59
C CYS A 62 7.81 -3.92 -9.60
N LEU A 63 7.72 -4.52 -8.42
CA LEU A 63 8.78 -4.58 -7.42
C LEU A 63 9.01 -6.04 -7.04
N PHE A 64 10.12 -6.61 -7.48
CA PHE A 64 10.54 -7.95 -7.08
C PHE A 64 11.30 -7.87 -5.77
N ILE A 65 10.91 -8.71 -4.81
CA ILE A 65 11.47 -8.71 -3.45
C ILE A 65 12.03 -10.10 -3.17
N ASP A 66 13.34 -10.17 -2.93
CA ASP A 66 14.00 -11.39 -2.50
C ASP A 66 13.83 -11.58 -0.99
N THR A 67 13.36 -12.73 -0.55
CA THR A 67 13.28 -13.05 0.88
C THR A 67 14.47 -13.91 1.31
N PRO A 68 14.88 -13.86 2.60
CA PRO A 68 15.79 -14.84 3.15
C PRO A 68 15.24 -16.26 2.95
N GLY A 69 16.13 -17.26 2.83
CA GLY A 69 15.71 -18.66 2.88
C GLY A 69 15.01 -18.98 4.19
N PHE A 70 14.00 -19.84 4.14
CA PHE A 70 13.18 -20.18 5.30
C PHE A 70 13.64 -21.49 6.00
N ASP A 71 14.72 -22.07 5.54
CA ASP A 71 15.33 -23.33 5.99
C ASP A 71 16.52 -23.10 6.98
N ASP A 72 16.72 -21.89 7.47
CA ASP A 72 17.79 -21.60 8.42
C ASP A 72 17.36 -21.89 9.87
N GLU A 73 18.20 -22.59 10.63
CA GLU A 73 18.02 -22.92 12.04
C GLU A 73 18.71 -21.91 12.99
N GLY A 74 18.23 -21.81 14.24
CA GLY A 74 18.80 -20.99 15.31
C GLY A 74 18.28 -19.54 15.34
N GLU A 75 18.83 -18.69 16.22
CA GLU A 75 18.38 -17.30 16.44
C GLU A 75 18.34 -16.44 15.14
N LEU A 76 19.29 -16.66 14.25
CA LEU A 76 19.30 -16.02 12.92
C LEU A 76 18.13 -16.52 12.04
N GLY A 77 17.72 -17.78 12.20
CA GLY A 77 16.57 -18.36 11.51
C GLY A 77 15.26 -17.70 11.92
N GLU A 78 15.02 -17.52 13.22
CA GLU A 78 13.81 -16.85 13.73
C GLU A 78 13.68 -15.41 13.23
N MET A 79 14.78 -14.66 13.23
CA MET A 79 14.80 -13.30 12.66
C MET A 79 14.47 -13.28 11.16
N ARG A 80 14.93 -14.29 10.38
CA ARG A 80 14.66 -14.41 8.95
C ARG A 80 13.22 -14.82 8.68
N ILE A 81 12.68 -15.76 9.45
CA ILE A 81 11.27 -16.15 9.40
C ILE A 81 10.37 -14.92 9.67
N THR A 82 10.68 -14.15 10.71
CA THR A 82 9.96 -12.91 11.03
C THR A 82 10.01 -11.91 9.87
N ARG A 83 11.16 -11.74 9.21
CA ARG A 83 11.29 -10.87 8.03
C ARG A 83 10.48 -11.41 6.85
N THR A 84 10.47 -12.71 6.64
CA THR A 84 9.69 -13.36 5.59
C THR A 84 8.19 -13.21 5.84
N LEU A 85 7.73 -13.36 7.08
CA LEU A 85 6.34 -13.10 7.48
C LEU A 85 5.94 -11.63 7.23
N LYS A 86 6.82 -10.67 7.56
CA LYS A 86 6.60 -9.25 7.24
C LYS A 86 6.54 -8.98 5.73
N ALA A 87 7.29 -9.74 4.92
CA ALA A 87 7.21 -9.62 3.46
C ALA A 87 5.88 -10.13 2.90
N ILE A 88 5.29 -11.18 3.52
CA ILE A 88 3.97 -11.70 3.11
C ILE A 88 2.90 -10.61 3.18
N GLU A 89 2.92 -9.75 4.17
CA GLU A 89 1.89 -8.72 4.36
C GLU A 89 1.77 -7.74 3.19
N ARG A 90 2.84 -7.53 2.44
CA ARG A 90 2.90 -6.65 1.27
C ARG A 90 2.94 -7.40 -0.07
N THR A 91 2.74 -8.72 -0.07
CA THR A 91 2.82 -9.56 -1.26
C THR A 91 1.53 -9.51 -2.06
N ASP A 92 1.60 -9.05 -3.31
CA ASP A 92 0.49 -9.13 -4.26
C ASP A 92 0.48 -10.48 -4.99
N ILE A 93 1.67 -10.98 -5.41
CA ILE A 93 1.88 -12.30 -6.02
C ILE A 93 3.12 -12.94 -5.41
N ALA A 94 3.04 -14.21 -5.06
CA ALA A 94 4.16 -14.99 -4.54
C ALA A 94 4.74 -15.91 -5.62
N LEU A 95 6.07 -15.87 -5.80
CA LEU A 95 6.82 -16.86 -6.55
C LEU A 95 7.45 -17.82 -5.53
N LEU A 96 6.97 -19.05 -5.45
CA LEU A 96 7.45 -20.05 -4.51
C LEU A 96 8.37 -21.03 -5.24
N LEU A 97 9.67 -20.97 -4.95
CA LEU A 97 10.69 -21.78 -5.59
C LEU A 97 10.89 -23.09 -4.81
N CYS A 98 10.68 -24.20 -5.51
CA CYS A 98 10.98 -25.53 -5.02
C CYS A 98 12.34 -25.98 -5.55
N GLU A 99 13.12 -26.67 -4.71
CA GLU A 99 14.43 -27.18 -5.10
C GLU A 99 14.39 -28.69 -5.39
N ASP A 100 13.61 -29.45 -4.62
CA ASP A 100 13.49 -30.90 -4.74
C ASP A 100 12.04 -31.35 -4.52
N GLY A 101 11.79 -32.65 -4.47
CA GLY A 101 10.44 -33.18 -4.24
C GLY A 101 10.05 -33.26 -2.76
N ASN A 102 10.88 -32.81 -1.82
CA ASN A 102 10.51 -32.66 -0.42
C ASN A 102 9.96 -31.25 -0.23
N CYS A 103 8.67 -31.12 -0.23
CA CYS A 103 7.94 -29.83 -0.21
C CYS A 103 7.28 -29.51 1.11
N GLU A 104 7.73 -30.07 2.26
CA GLU A 104 7.10 -29.85 3.54
C GLU A 104 7.09 -28.36 3.93
N ASP A 105 8.22 -27.68 3.79
CA ASP A 105 8.34 -26.26 4.08
C ASP A 105 7.53 -25.41 3.08
N GLU A 106 7.68 -25.71 1.79
CA GLU A 106 6.96 -25.02 0.72
C GLU A 106 5.44 -25.15 0.90
N LYS A 107 4.95 -26.29 1.34
CA LYS A 107 3.53 -26.52 1.64
C LYS A 107 3.05 -25.65 2.80
N GLN A 108 3.83 -25.56 3.88
CA GLN A 108 3.50 -24.68 5.00
C GLN A 108 3.44 -23.21 4.57
N TRP A 109 4.39 -22.75 3.77
CA TRP A 109 4.39 -21.39 3.24
C TRP A 109 3.23 -21.14 2.28
N MET A 110 2.91 -22.10 1.42
CA MET A 110 1.75 -22.04 0.53
C MET A 110 0.44 -21.92 1.31
N GLU A 111 0.28 -22.65 2.43
CA GLU A 111 -0.87 -22.50 3.32
C GLU A 111 -0.95 -21.10 3.94
N GLN A 112 0.19 -20.53 4.38
CA GLN A 112 0.23 -19.15 4.92
C GLN A 112 -0.14 -18.10 3.86
N LEU A 113 0.31 -18.26 2.63
CA LEU A 113 -0.01 -17.38 1.50
C LEU A 113 -1.50 -17.50 1.12
N ASN A 114 -2.01 -18.73 1.03
CA ASN A 114 -3.42 -19.00 0.70
C ASN A 114 -4.39 -18.46 1.76
N LYS A 115 -4.05 -18.56 3.06
CA LYS A 115 -4.86 -17.96 4.16
C LYS A 115 -5.03 -16.46 4.02
N ARG A 116 -4.12 -15.79 3.29
CA ARG A 116 -4.15 -14.34 3.02
C ARG A 116 -4.64 -13.99 1.61
N ASN A 117 -5.18 -14.98 0.87
CA ASN A 117 -5.62 -14.84 -0.51
C ASN A 117 -4.52 -14.23 -1.41
N ILE A 118 -3.28 -14.72 -1.26
CA ILE A 118 -2.15 -14.32 -2.10
C ILE A 118 -2.00 -15.36 -3.21
N PRO A 119 -2.09 -14.99 -4.49
CA PRO A 119 -1.83 -15.90 -5.60
C PRO A 119 -0.40 -16.44 -5.56
N VAL A 120 -0.25 -17.77 -5.65
CA VAL A 120 1.05 -18.44 -5.65
C VAL A 120 1.36 -19.01 -7.02
N ILE A 121 2.55 -18.72 -7.53
CA ILE A 121 3.14 -19.35 -8.71
C ILE A 121 4.26 -20.28 -8.21
N LEU A 122 4.04 -21.57 -8.37
CA LEU A 122 5.00 -22.61 -7.96
C LEU A 122 6.04 -22.81 -9.05
N ILE A 123 7.32 -22.84 -8.69
CA ILE A 123 8.44 -22.86 -9.64
C ILE A 123 9.42 -23.95 -9.25
N LEU A 124 9.70 -24.88 -10.18
CA LEU A 124 10.82 -25.83 -10.12
C LEU A 124 11.98 -25.24 -10.92
N ASN A 125 12.97 -24.71 -10.20
CA ASN A 125 14.15 -24.09 -10.81
C ASN A 125 15.30 -25.10 -11.00
N LYS A 126 16.38 -24.67 -11.66
CA LYS A 126 17.60 -25.44 -11.93
C LYS A 126 17.36 -26.66 -12.84
N ALA A 127 16.48 -26.53 -13.83
CA ALA A 127 16.20 -27.59 -14.79
C ALA A 127 17.43 -27.99 -15.59
N ASP A 128 18.43 -27.12 -15.73
CA ASP A 128 19.70 -27.34 -16.42
C ASP A 128 20.57 -28.45 -15.81
N ILE A 129 20.47 -28.68 -14.52
CA ILE A 129 21.29 -29.65 -13.79
C ILE A 129 20.52 -30.87 -13.30
N ARG A 130 19.20 -30.90 -13.46
CA ARG A 130 18.34 -31.99 -12.97
C ARG A 130 18.19 -33.11 -14.01
N LYS A 131 18.37 -34.34 -13.56
CA LYS A 131 18.14 -35.53 -14.38
C LYS A 131 16.73 -36.10 -14.23
N ASP A 132 16.03 -35.78 -13.17
CA ASP A 132 14.76 -36.36 -12.73
C ASP A 132 13.59 -35.34 -12.70
N ILE A 133 13.60 -34.40 -13.64
CA ILE A 133 12.63 -33.29 -13.70
C ILE A 133 11.17 -33.78 -13.64
N ALA A 134 10.83 -34.81 -14.45
CA ALA A 134 9.46 -35.30 -14.54
C ALA A 134 8.96 -35.89 -13.21
N SER A 135 9.76 -36.73 -12.57
CA SER A 135 9.40 -37.34 -11.28
C SER A 135 9.38 -36.36 -10.15
N THR A 136 10.25 -35.34 -10.18
CA THR A 136 10.26 -34.24 -9.19
C THR A 136 9.02 -33.36 -9.36
N ARG A 137 8.67 -33.00 -10.61
CA ARG A 137 7.44 -32.26 -10.91
C ARG A 137 6.20 -32.97 -10.38
N ASP A 138 6.07 -34.30 -10.68
CA ASP A 138 4.90 -35.07 -10.28
C ASP A 138 4.78 -35.20 -8.76
N ARG A 139 5.92 -35.25 -8.05
CA ARG A 139 5.94 -35.20 -6.58
C ARG A 139 5.48 -33.82 -6.04
N ILE A 140 6.01 -32.75 -6.58
CA ILE A 140 5.62 -31.40 -6.19
C ILE A 140 4.12 -31.18 -6.44
N GLU A 141 3.62 -31.58 -7.60
CA GLU A 141 2.19 -31.48 -7.94
C GLU A 141 1.32 -32.27 -6.95
N LYS A 142 1.73 -33.47 -6.58
CA LYS A 142 1.04 -34.30 -5.59
C LYS A 142 1.05 -33.69 -4.19
N GLU A 143 2.18 -33.13 -3.75
CA GLU A 143 2.35 -32.55 -2.39
C GLU A 143 1.69 -31.17 -2.26
N CYS A 144 1.85 -30.31 -3.26
CA CYS A 144 1.39 -28.93 -3.24
C CYS A 144 0.04 -28.71 -3.93
N GLY A 145 -0.49 -29.72 -4.66
CA GLY A 145 -1.76 -29.60 -5.38
C GLY A 145 -1.73 -28.66 -6.59
N GLN A 146 -0.53 -28.25 -7.04
CA GLN A 146 -0.33 -27.34 -8.16
C GLN A 146 0.89 -27.77 -8.97
N ASN A 147 0.75 -27.75 -10.32
CA ASN A 147 1.85 -28.07 -11.23
C ASN A 147 2.87 -26.91 -11.25
N PRO A 148 4.16 -27.17 -10.94
CA PRO A 148 5.17 -26.13 -10.95
C PRO A 148 5.59 -25.76 -12.37
N LEU A 149 5.93 -24.50 -12.59
CA LEU A 149 6.63 -24.04 -13.78
C LEU A 149 8.08 -24.53 -13.74
N ILE A 150 8.50 -25.25 -14.77
CA ILE A 150 9.87 -25.76 -14.90
C ILE A 150 10.72 -24.72 -15.61
N ILE A 151 11.81 -24.26 -14.95
CA ILE A 151 12.69 -23.21 -15.46
C ILE A 151 14.16 -23.50 -15.17
N SER A 152 15.04 -22.83 -15.89
CA SER A 152 16.43 -22.59 -15.49
C SER A 152 16.70 -21.09 -15.49
N ALA A 153 16.84 -20.51 -14.29
CA ALA A 153 17.22 -19.10 -14.16
C ALA A 153 18.64 -18.85 -14.71
N LYS A 154 19.52 -19.85 -14.64
CA LYS A 154 20.90 -19.79 -15.15
C LYS A 154 20.93 -19.76 -16.68
N GLU A 155 20.22 -20.65 -17.33
CA GLU A 155 20.15 -20.75 -18.80
C GLU A 155 19.02 -19.88 -19.39
N GLN A 156 18.35 -19.10 -18.57
CA GLN A 156 17.23 -18.22 -18.94
C GLN A 156 16.08 -18.90 -19.68
N THR A 157 15.85 -20.19 -19.43
CA THR A 157 14.78 -20.97 -20.08
C THR A 157 13.52 -20.97 -19.23
N GLY A 158 12.35 -20.80 -19.87
CA GLY A 158 11.03 -20.79 -19.22
C GLY A 158 10.70 -19.52 -18.46
N ILE A 159 11.51 -18.46 -18.57
CA ILE A 159 11.29 -17.18 -17.88
C ILE A 159 10.02 -16.50 -18.39
N GLU A 160 9.75 -16.57 -19.69
CA GLU A 160 8.53 -16.06 -20.33
C GLU A 160 7.24 -16.67 -19.75
N LYS A 161 7.29 -17.95 -19.33
CA LYS A 161 6.15 -18.64 -18.69
C LYS A 161 5.81 -18.03 -17.33
N ILE A 162 6.84 -17.54 -16.59
CA ILE A 162 6.62 -16.85 -15.33
C ILE A 162 5.91 -15.52 -15.56
N LEU A 163 6.35 -14.75 -16.56
CA LEU A 163 5.71 -13.47 -16.91
C LEU A 163 4.25 -13.67 -17.31
N GLN A 164 3.97 -14.71 -18.10
CA GLN A 164 2.60 -15.07 -18.45
C GLN A 164 1.78 -15.49 -17.23
N ALA A 165 2.32 -16.32 -16.35
CA ALA A 165 1.64 -16.74 -15.12
C ALA A 165 1.38 -15.56 -14.16
N ILE A 166 2.28 -14.57 -14.09
CA ILE A 166 2.06 -13.33 -13.35
C ILE A 166 0.88 -12.58 -13.95
N LEU A 167 0.84 -12.41 -15.29
CA LEU A 167 -0.25 -11.72 -15.97
C LEU A 167 -1.61 -12.39 -15.72
N GLU A 168 -1.68 -13.72 -15.74
CA GLU A 168 -2.88 -14.50 -15.48
C GLU A 168 -3.35 -14.42 -14.02
N LYS A 169 -2.42 -14.19 -13.10
CA LYS A 169 -2.70 -14.09 -11.64
C LYS A 169 -2.74 -12.65 -11.11
N LEU A 170 -2.76 -11.65 -12.00
CA LEU A 170 -2.95 -10.27 -11.57
C LEU A 170 -4.24 -10.12 -10.76
N PRO A 171 -4.23 -9.39 -9.64
CA PRO A 171 -5.46 -9.03 -8.95
C PRO A 171 -6.45 -8.38 -9.92
N ALA A 172 -7.73 -8.75 -9.84
CA ALA A 172 -8.75 -8.29 -10.79
C ALA A 172 -8.88 -6.76 -10.83
N ASP A 173 -8.54 -6.10 -9.73
CA ASP A 173 -8.58 -4.65 -9.55
C ASP A 173 -7.21 -3.96 -9.81
N PHE A 174 -6.18 -4.72 -10.18
CA PHE A 174 -4.85 -4.13 -10.44
C PHE A 174 -4.89 -3.17 -11.63
N GLY A 175 -4.47 -1.93 -11.41
CA GLY A 175 -4.45 -0.89 -12.43
C GLY A 175 -5.82 -0.29 -12.79
N GLN A 176 -6.93 -0.83 -12.24
CA GLN A 176 -8.28 -0.31 -12.52
C GLN A 176 -8.75 0.73 -11.50
N GLN A 177 -8.14 0.75 -10.32
CA GLN A 177 -8.52 1.68 -9.28
C GLN A 177 -8.00 3.07 -9.56
N THR A 178 -8.86 4.04 -9.34
CA THR A 178 -8.54 5.45 -9.48
C THR A 178 -8.69 6.16 -8.13
N ILE A 179 -7.87 7.19 -7.92
CA ILE A 179 -7.85 7.95 -6.66
C ILE A 179 -9.16 8.71 -6.48
N THR A 180 -9.65 9.31 -7.56
CA THR A 180 -10.85 10.16 -7.56
C THR A 180 -12.15 9.38 -7.89
N GLY A 181 -12.05 8.06 -8.15
CA GLY A 181 -13.24 7.25 -8.47
C GLY A 181 -14.12 7.91 -9.54
N ASP A 182 -15.42 7.93 -9.27
CA ASP A 182 -16.44 8.54 -10.15
C ASP A 182 -16.78 9.99 -9.77
N LEU A 183 -16.01 10.61 -8.87
CA LEU A 183 -16.25 12.00 -8.43
C LEU A 183 -16.06 13.01 -9.56
N VAL A 184 -15.22 12.69 -10.54
CA VAL A 184 -14.89 13.55 -11.68
C VAL A 184 -14.78 12.74 -12.97
N LYS A 185 -15.07 13.41 -14.09
CA LYS A 185 -14.97 12.88 -15.46
C LYS A 185 -14.23 13.87 -16.37
N GLU A 186 -13.97 13.46 -17.62
CA GLU A 186 -13.34 14.29 -18.64
C GLU A 186 -14.02 15.65 -18.76
N GLY A 187 -13.24 16.72 -18.76
CA GLY A 187 -13.71 18.10 -18.87
C GLY A 187 -14.13 18.77 -17.56
N ASP A 188 -14.26 18.02 -16.45
CA ASP A 188 -14.59 18.62 -15.15
C ASP A 188 -13.45 19.51 -14.64
N LEU A 189 -13.81 20.66 -14.06
CA LEU A 189 -12.88 21.56 -13.40
C LEU A 189 -12.67 21.12 -11.95
N VAL A 190 -11.42 20.89 -11.58
CA VAL A 190 -11.01 20.50 -10.22
C VAL A 190 -10.07 21.53 -9.64
N LEU A 191 -10.36 21.99 -8.42
CA LEU A 191 -9.49 22.88 -7.67
C LEU A 191 -8.72 22.11 -6.59
N LEU A 192 -7.39 22.14 -6.68
CA LEU A 192 -6.49 21.61 -5.65
C LEU A 192 -6.06 22.73 -4.71
N VAL A 193 -6.48 22.67 -3.45
CA VAL A 193 -6.06 23.62 -2.40
C VAL A 193 -4.97 22.96 -1.57
N MET A 194 -3.72 23.37 -1.82
CA MET A 194 -2.53 22.77 -1.23
C MET A 194 -1.82 23.80 -0.34
N PRO A 195 -1.95 23.71 0.99
CA PRO A 195 -1.16 24.54 1.89
C PRO A 195 0.33 24.25 1.71
N GLN A 196 1.18 25.20 2.06
CA GLN A 196 2.60 24.94 2.13
C GLN A 196 2.87 23.97 3.27
N ASP A 197 3.29 22.76 2.96
CA ASP A 197 3.63 21.74 3.94
C ASP A 197 5.09 21.91 4.37
N ILE A 198 5.31 22.17 5.66
CA ILE A 198 6.63 22.29 6.26
C ILE A 198 7.41 20.95 6.18
N GLN A 199 6.69 19.83 6.09
CA GLN A 199 7.30 18.50 5.96
C GLN A 199 7.71 18.16 4.53
N ALA A 200 7.17 18.85 3.52
CA ALA A 200 7.57 18.63 2.14
C ALA A 200 8.98 19.21 1.92
N PRO A 201 9.89 18.47 1.27
CA PRO A 201 11.16 19.04 0.86
C PRO A 201 10.91 20.30 0.02
N LYS A 202 11.69 21.37 0.29
CA LYS A 202 11.55 22.66 -0.41
C LYS A 202 11.48 22.46 -1.94
N GLY A 203 10.42 23.00 -2.56
CA GLY A 203 10.19 22.91 -4.00
C GLY A 203 9.54 21.60 -4.46
N ARG A 204 8.97 20.77 -3.55
CA ARG A 204 8.30 19.52 -3.91
C ARG A 204 6.89 19.48 -3.32
N LEU A 205 5.99 18.82 -4.05
CA LEU A 205 4.68 18.38 -3.56
C LEU A 205 4.83 17.03 -2.84
N ILE A 206 3.94 16.75 -1.91
CA ILE A 206 3.86 15.42 -1.27
C ILE A 206 3.24 14.40 -2.24
N LEU A 207 3.57 13.14 -2.03
CA LEU A 207 3.19 12.05 -2.95
C LEU A 207 1.69 11.99 -3.28
N PRO A 208 0.74 12.08 -2.32
CA PRO A 208 -0.69 12.09 -2.62
C PRO A 208 -1.11 13.23 -3.56
N GLN A 209 -0.54 14.42 -3.40
CA GLN A 209 -0.84 15.58 -4.25
C GLN A 209 -0.38 15.34 -5.70
N VAL A 210 0.85 14.83 -5.88
CA VAL A 210 1.39 14.51 -7.21
C VAL A 210 0.57 13.43 -7.90
N GLN A 211 0.22 12.36 -7.19
CA GLN A 211 -0.54 11.24 -7.75
C GLN A 211 -1.96 11.66 -8.15
N THR A 212 -2.64 12.41 -7.30
CA THR A 212 -4.00 12.92 -7.60
C THR A 212 -3.97 13.86 -8.80
N MET A 213 -3.01 14.79 -8.85
CA MET A 213 -2.85 15.69 -9.99
C MET A 213 -2.60 14.92 -11.29
N ARG A 214 -1.73 13.91 -11.26
CA ARG A 214 -1.43 13.09 -12.43
C ARG A 214 -2.67 12.35 -12.91
N GLU A 215 -3.43 11.71 -12.02
CA GLU A 215 -4.65 11.01 -12.37
C GLU A 215 -5.72 11.95 -12.99
N LEU A 216 -5.88 13.14 -12.41
CA LEU A 216 -6.81 14.13 -12.98
C LEU A 216 -6.44 14.52 -14.41
N LEU A 217 -5.14 14.66 -14.69
CA LEU A 217 -4.66 14.92 -16.08
C LEU A 217 -4.89 13.71 -16.99
N ASP A 218 -4.69 12.49 -16.49
CA ASP A 218 -4.98 11.25 -17.25
C ASP A 218 -6.48 11.12 -17.54
N LYS A 219 -7.37 11.59 -16.64
CA LYS A 219 -8.81 11.71 -16.86
C LYS A 219 -9.23 12.91 -17.72
N LYS A 220 -8.26 13.71 -18.19
CA LYS A 220 -8.48 14.94 -18.98
C LYS A 220 -9.34 15.97 -18.26
N CYS A 221 -9.22 16.07 -16.94
CA CYS A 221 -9.82 17.13 -16.15
C CYS A 221 -9.07 18.45 -16.32
N LEU A 222 -9.77 19.57 -16.11
CA LEU A 222 -9.16 20.88 -16.00
C LEU A 222 -8.71 21.06 -14.55
N VAL A 223 -7.41 21.25 -14.31
CA VAL A 223 -6.86 21.33 -12.97
C VAL A 223 -6.33 22.72 -12.67
N MET A 224 -6.88 23.35 -11.66
CA MET A 224 -6.37 24.58 -11.05
C MET A 224 -5.80 24.26 -9.68
N SER A 225 -4.75 24.94 -9.26
CA SER A 225 -4.18 24.78 -7.92
C SER A 225 -3.89 26.13 -7.26
N CYS A 226 -4.09 26.19 -5.95
CA CYS A 226 -3.76 27.39 -5.15
C CYS A 226 -3.37 27.01 -3.72
N THR A 227 -2.81 27.97 -3.01
CA THR A 227 -2.62 27.90 -1.56
C THR A 227 -3.89 28.35 -0.83
N THR A 228 -3.99 28.02 0.46
CA THR A 228 -5.20 28.29 1.27
C THR A 228 -5.57 29.79 1.33
N ASP A 229 -4.58 30.68 1.34
CA ASP A 229 -4.77 32.14 1.35
C ASP A 229 -5.24 32.72 0.00
N LYS A 230 -5.23 31.94 -1.07
CA LYS A 230 -5.62 32.35 -2.43
C LYS A 230 -6.94 31.75 -2.91
N ILE A 231 -7.69 31.03 -2.08
CA ILE A 231 -8.94 30.36 -2.49
C ILE A 231 -9.92 31.38 -3.09
N ALA A 232 -10.22 32.49 -2.40
CA ALA A 232 -11.19 33.49 -2.87
C ALA A 232 -10.77 34.09 -4.21
N ALA A 233 -9.51 34.48 -4.36
CA ALA A 233 -8.98 35.05 -5.61
C ALA A 233 -9.02 34.03 -6.75
N THR A 234 -8.72 32.76 -6.47
CA THR A 234 -8.78 31.68 -7.46
C THR A 234 -10.21 31.44 -7.91
N LEU A 235 -11.17 31.34 -6.99
CA LEU A 235 -12.58 31.14 -7.33
C LEU A 235 -13.14 32.32 -8.17
N GLN A 236 -12.74 33.55 -7.88
CA GLN A 236 -13.12 34.73 -8.67
C GLN A 236 -12.55 34.74 -10.10
N ALA A 237 -11.38 34.11 -10.30
CA ALA A 237 -10.74 34.00 -11.61
C ALA A 237 -11.36 32.91 -12.50
N LEU A 238 -12.24 32.07 -11.97
CA LEU A 238 -12.88 30.97 -12.70
C LEU A 238 -14.20 31.46 -13.33
N SER A 239 -14.46 31.03 -14.55
CA SER A 239 -15.72 31.33 -15.27
C SER A 239 -16.93 30.58 -14.73
N TYR A 240 -16.70 29.46 -14.04
CA TYR A 240 -17.71 28.63 -13.39
C TYR A 240 -17.07 27.90 -12.19
N PRO A 241 -17.88 27.51 -11.21
CA PRO A 241 -17.37 26.85 -10.03
C PRO A 241 -16.77 25.47 -10.33
N PRO A 242 -15.73 25.06 -9.59
CA PRO A 242 -15.15 23.73 -9.74
C PRO A 242 -16.16 22.65 -9.36
N LYS A 243 -16.17 21.54 -10.11
CA LYS A 243 -16.96 20.35 -9.78
C LYS A 243 -16.51 19.75 -8.44
N LEU A 244 -15.21 19.68 -8.21
CA LEU A 244 -14.61 19.10 -7.02
C LEU A 244 -13.49 20.01 -6.52
N ILE A 245 -13.45 20.18 -5.20
CA ILE A 245 -12.32 20.81 -4.49
C ILE A 245 -11.64 19.74 -3.65
N ILE A 246 -10.32 19.56 -3.85
CA ILE A 246 -9.51 18.61 -3.11
C ILE A 246 -8.50 19.38 -2.28
N THR A 247 -8.43 19.09 -0.98
CA THR A 247 -7.54 19.82 -0.07
C THR A 247 -6.83 18.89 0.90
N ASP A 248 -5.91 19.42 1.69
CA ASP A 248 -5.37 18.70 2.84
C ASP A 248 -6.37 18.74 4.00
N SER A 249 -6.53 17.61 4.70
CA SER A 249 -7.49 17.50 5.81
C SER A 249 -7.28 18.54 6.92
N GLN A 250 -6.07 19.08 7.04
CA GLN A 250 -5.72 20.11 8.04
C GLN A 250 -6.46 21.44 7.81
N VAL A 251 -6.83 21.73 6.57
CA VAL A 251 -7.47 23.02 6.19
C VAL A 251 -8.90 22.84 5.70
N PHE A 252 -9.51 21.68 5.96
CA PHE A 252 -10.89 21.37 5.58
C PHE A 252 -11.89 22.48 5.95
N HIS A 253 -11.87 22.94 7.18
CA HIS A 253 -12.81 23.94 7.67
C HIS A 253 -12.69 25.25 6.88
N ALA A 254 -11.48 25.75 6.70
CA ALA A 254 -11.23 26.99 5.96
C ALA A 254 -11.64 26.92 4.50
N VAL A 255 -11.52 25.74 3.87
CA VAL A 255 -11.96 25.52 2.49
C VAL A 255 -13.47 25.35 2.43
N TYR A 256 -14.07 24.64 3.41
CA TYR A 256 -15.52 24.44 3.47
C TYR A 256 -16.30 25.77 3.58
N GLU A 257 -15.80 26.72 4.35
CA GLU A 257 -16.42 28.04 4.52
C GLU A 257 -16.40 28.89 3.24
N GLN A 258 -15.43 28.66 2.34
CA GLN A 258 -15.22 29.46 1.14
C GLN A 258 -15.70 28.78 -0.15
N LYS A 259 -15.98 27.47 -0.09
CA LYS A 259 -16.37 26.73 -1.29
C LYS A 259 -17.73 27.16 -1.83
N PRO A 260 -17.93 27.19 -3.17
CA PRO A 260 -19.26 27.31 -3.76
C PRO A 260 -20.20 26.18 -3.30
N ALA A 261 -21.48 26.47 -3.15
CA ALA A 261 -22.46 25.50 -2.65
C ALA A 261 -22.54 24.23 -3.50
N GLU A 262 -22.45 24.38 -4.82
CA GLU A 262 -22.51 23.32 -5.83
C GLU A 262 -21.22 22.49 -5.94
N SER A 263 -20.10 22.98 -5.42
CA SER A 263 -18.83 22.25 -5.47
C SER A 263 -18.79 21.12 -4.45
N LEU A 264 -18.38 19.93 -4.85
CA LEU A 264 -18.04 18.85 -3.95
C LEU A 264 -16.72 19.18 -3.22
N LEU A 265 -16.55 18.66 -2.01
CA LEU A 265 -15.33 18.81 -1.21
C LEU A 265 -14.82 17.45 -0.76
N THR A 266 -13.54 17.22 -0.90
CA THR A 266 -12.85 16.07 -0.32
C THR A 266 -11.41 16.43 0.06
N SER A 267 -10.64 15.46 0.58
CA SER A 267 -9.21 15.64 0.81
C SER A 267 -8.37 14.55 0.18
N PHE A 268 -7.08 14.87 -0.03
CA PHE A 268 -6.11 13.87 -0.49
C PHE A 268 -6.09 12.64 0.43
N SER A 269 -6.20 12.82 1.73
CA SER A 269 -6.20 11.73 2.71
C SER A 269 -7.45 10.86 2.63
N VAL A 270 -8.63 11.44 2.38
CA VAL A 270 -9.88 10.70 2.16
C VAL A 270 -9.85 9.92 0.84
N LEU A 271 -9.40 10.56 -0.23
CA LEU A 271 -9.23 9.89 -1.52
C LEU A 271 -8.23 8.71 -1.42
N MET A 272 -7.10 8.92 -0.73
CA MET A 272 -6.14 7.83 -0.50
C MET A 272 -6.70 6.72 0.39
N ALA A 273 -7.61 7.03 1.32
CA ALA A 273 -8.31 6.03 2.12
C ALA A 273 -9.17 5.09 1.25
N GLY A 274 -9.85 5.62 0.25
CA GLY A 274 -10.59 4.83 -0.74
C GLY A 274 -9.66 4.08 -1.69
N TYR A 275 -8.67 4.77 -2.23
CA TYR A 275 -7.72 4.19 -3.19
C TYR A 275 -6.92 3.02 -2.62
N LYS A 276 -6.46 3.10 -1.37
CA LYS A 276 -5.60 2.08 -0.75
C LYS A 276 -6.32 1.18 0.26
N GLY A 277 -7.44 1.60 0.78
CA GLY A 277 -8.18 0.87 1.80
C GLY A 277 -9.62 0.59 1.42
N ASP A 278 -10.48 0.67 2.42
CA ASP A 278 -11.93 0.53 2.31
C ASP A 278 -12.57 1.77 2.94
N ILE A 279 -13.02 2.69 2.10
CA ILE A 279 -13.56 3.99 2.56
C ILE A 279 -14.83 3.81 3.38
N LEU A 280 -15.70 2.86 3.02
CA LEU A 280 -16.93 2.63 3.76
C LEU A 280 -16.64 2.11 5.17
N TYR A 281 -15.70 1.19 5.30
CA TYR A 281 -15.26 0.69 6.61
C TYR A 281 -14.64 1.79 7.47
N TYR A 282 -13.85 2.68 6.86
CA TYR A 282 -13.27 3.82 7.57
C TYR A 282 -14.30 4.86 8.00
N MET A 283 -15.33 5.11 7.17
CA MET A 283 -16.43 6.01 7.50
C MET A 283 -17.25 5.46 8.67
N GLU A 284 -17.58 4.18 8.64
CA GLU A 284 -18.26 3.49 9.74
C GLU A 284 -17.40 3.51 11.02
N GLY A 285 -16.11 3.18 10.90
CA GLY A 285 -15.17 3.18 12.00
C GLY A 285 -15.00 4.53 12.68
N ALA A 286 -15.15 5.64 11.96
CA ALA A 286 -15.06 6.98 12.53
C ALA A 286 -16.16 7.26 13.58
N SER A 287 -17.33 6.64 13.45
CA SER A 287 -18.42 6.76 14.45
C SER A 287 -18.02 6.23 15.83
N ALA A 288 -17.01 5.35 15.91
CA ALA A 288 -16.50 4.86 17.18
C ALA A 288 -15.87 5.98 18.03
N ILE A 289 -15.41 7.08 17.42
CA ILE A 289 -14.87 8.25 18.14
C ILE A 289 -15.89 8.79 19.15
N ASP A 290 -17.19 8.77 18.80
CA ASP A 290 -18.23 9.30 19.70
C ASP A 290 -18.54 8.39 20.89
N ARG A 291 -18.09 7.13 20.84
CA ARG A 291 -18.25 6.15 21.93
C ARG A 291 -17.02 6.01 22.81
N LEU A 292 -15.92 6.70 22.49
CA LEU A 292 -14.70 6.68 23.30
C LEU A 292 -14.93 7.41 24.63
N THR A 293 -14.30 6.90 25.67
CA THR A 293 -14.27 7.47 27.02
C THR A 293 -12.83 7.81 27.42
N PRO A 294 -12.59 8.58 28.49
CA PRO A 294 -11.24 8.83 28.96
C PRO A 294 -10.42 7.56 29.24
N GLN A 295 -11.08 6.43 29.57
CA GLN A 295 -10.43 5.13 29.83
C GLN A 295 -10.21 4.31 28.55
N SER A 296 -10.65 4.79 27.41
CA SER A 296 -10.45 4.08 26.13
C SER A 296 -8.98 4.14 25.70
N ARG A 297 -8.61 3.16 24.86
CA ARG A 297 -7.27 3.08 24.26
C ARG A 297 -7.37 3.14 22.75
N VAL A 298 -6.63 4.03 22.14
CA VAL A 298 -6.62 4.27 20.68
C VAL A 298 -5.25 3.92 20.11
N LEU A 299 -5.21 3.20 19.00
CA LEU A 299 -3.99 2.95 18.25
C LEU A 299 -3.90 3.91 17.06
N ILE A 300 -2.85 4.70 16.98
CA ILE A 300 -2.49 5.47 15.79
C ILE A 300 -1.43 4.69 15.02
N ALA A 301 -1.74 4.27 13.79
CA ALA A 301 -0.86 3.46 12.96
C ALA A 301 -0.32 4.24 11.77
N GLU A 302 0.98 4.49 11.78
CA GLU A 302 1.71 5.21 10.71
C GLU A 302 2.38 4.23 9.74
N ALA A 303 2.38 4.57 8.45
CA ALA A 303 3.13 3.83 7.44
C ALA A 303 4.61 4.27 7.34
N CYS A 304 4.90 5.48 7.77
CA CYS A 304 6.23 6.10 7.63
C CYS A 304 7.05 5.95 8.90
N THR A 305 8.37 5.87 8.72
CA THR A 305 9.35 5.80 9.82
C THR A 305 10.20 7.08 9.90
N HIS A 306 9.74 8.18 9.28
CA HIS A 306 10.47 9.45 9.31
C HIS A 306 10.42 10.11 10.69
N ALA A 307 11.41 10.95 10.98
CA ALA A 307 11.45 11.69 12.24
C ALA A 307 10.25 12.64 12.34
N PRO A 308 9.53 12.66 13.48
CA PRO A 308 8.37 13.50 13.65
C PRO A 308 8.74 14.99 13.62
N ALA A 309 7.98 15.79 12.86
CA ALA A 309 8.05 17.23 12.91
C ALA A 309 7.21 17.76 14.07
N THR A 310 7.46 19.01 14.47
CA THR A 310 6.74 19.68 15.58
C THR A 310 5.23 19.82 15.36
N GLU A 311 4.76 19.64 14.11
CA GLU A 311 3.34 19.72 13.73
C GLU A 311 2.83 18.42 13.09
N ASP A 312 3.39 17.27 13.47
CA ASP A 312 3.00 15.96 12.93
C ASP A 312 1.51 15.68 13.20
N ILE A 313 0.81 15.21 12.14
CA ILE A 313 -0.64 14.94 12.21
C ILE A 313 -0.94 13.79 13.17
N GLY A 314 -0.22 12.68 13.05
CA GLY A 314 -0.47 11.49 13.83
C GLY A 314 0.04 11.58 15.27
N ARG A 315 1.17 12.26 15.48
CA ARG A 315 1.83 12.32 16.79
C ARG A 315 1.44 13.52 17.64
N VAL A 316 0.95 14.59 17.02
CA VAL A 316 0.63 15.84 17.72
C VAL A 316 -0.82 16.26 17.52
N LYS A 317 -1.27 16.44 16.27
CA LYS A 317 -2.59 17.05 15.98
C LYS A 317 -3.74 16.14 16.34
N LEU A 318 -3.74 14.89 15.86
CA LEU A 318 -4.79 13.92 16.17
C LEU A 318 -4.90 13.61 17.68
N PRO A 319 -3.82 13.31 18.40
CA PRO A 319 -3.87 13.16 19.86
C PRO A 319 -4.47 14.35 20.57
N ARG A 320 -4.10 15.57 20.19
CA ARG A 320 -4.65 16.80 20.77
C ARG A 320 -6.15 16.95 20.49
N MET A 321 -6.59 16.69 19.26
CA MET A 321 -8.02 16.76 18.89
C MET A 321 -8.85 15.70 19.63
N LEU A 322 -8.35 14.47 19.73
CA LEU A 322 -9.02 13.39 20.47
C LEU A 322 -9.14 13.71 21.96
N ARG A 323 -8.04 14.11 22.60
CA ARG A 323 -8.05 14.46 24.03
C ARG A 323 -8.95 15.66 24.32
N LYS A 324 -8.95 16.67 23.46
CA LYS A 324 -9.86 17.82 23.58
C LYS A 324 -11.34 17.40 23.57
N LYS A 325 -11.70 16.38 22.77
CA LYS A 325 -13.09 15.90 22.67
C LYS A 325 -13.46 14.92 23.78
N ILE A 326 -12.54 14.05 24.18
CA ILE A 326 -12.82 12.86 25.00
C ILE A 326 -12.32 13.06 26.44
N GLY A 327 -11.12 13.64 26.62
CA GLY A 327 -10.46 13.84 27.90
C GLY A 327 -8.97 13.57 27.84
N GLU A 328 -8.20 14.21 28.70
CA GLU A 328 -6.73 14.13 28.74
C GLU A 328 -6.21 12.72 29.13
N GLU A 329 -7.00 11.92 29.82
CA GLU A 329 -6.64 10.57 30.26
C GLU A 329 -6.70 9.52 29.13
N LEU A 330 -7.22 9.89 27.94
CA LEU A 330 -7.30 8.99 26.79
C LEU A 330 -5.91 8.42 26.46
N GLN A 331 -5.80 7.09 26.49
CA GLN A 331 -4.57 6.39 26.16
C GLN A 331 -4.42 6.32 24.64
N ILE A 332 -3.28 6.76 24.12
CA ILE A 332 -2.98 6.75 22.70
C ILE A 332 -1.61 6.12 22.48
N ASP A 333 -1.60 4.97 21.83
CA ASP A 333 -0.37 4.33 21.37
C ASP A 333 -0.12 4.69 19.91
N ILE A 334 1.15 4.85 19.56
CA ILE A 334 1.57 5.18 18.21
C ILE A 334 2.56 4.14 17.73
N VAL A 335 2.27 3.50 16.61
CA VAL A 335 3.16 2.56 15.94
C VAL A 335 3.52 3.06 14.55
N ALA A 336 4.72 2.71 14.08
CA ALA A 336 5.22 3.16 12.78
C ALA A 336 5.74 2.01 11.91
N GLY A 337 5.68 2.17 10.61
CA GLY A 337 6.20 1.20 9.66
C GLY A 337 5.51 -0.16 9.78
N THR A 338 6.27 -1.22 10.04
CA THR A 338 5.78 -2.61 10.13
C THR A 338 5.42 -3.05 11.54
N ASP A 339 5.43 -2.16 12.53
CA ASP A 339 5.21 -2.51 13.95
C ASP A 339 3.73 -2.51 14.34
N PHE A 340 2.86 -2.87 13.39
CA PHE A 340 1.43 -3.02 13.64
C PHE A 340 1.19 -4.28 14.48
N PRO A 341 0.47 -4.18 15.63
CA PRO A 341 0.28 -5.32 16.52
C PRO A 341 -0.60 -6.40 15.87
N GLU A 342 -0.31 -7.66 16.16
CA GLU A 342 -1.16 -8.80 15.78
C GLU A 342 -2.43 -8.85 16.62
N ASP A 343 -2.31 -8.65 17.95
CA ASP A 343 -3.44 -8.54 18.87
C ASP A 343 -3.92 -7.08 18.96
N LEU A 344 -5.12 -6.85 18.46
CA LEU A 344 -5.78 -5.54 18.44
C LEU A 344 -6.82 -5.40 19.55
N THR A 345 -7.11 -6.47 20.30
CA THR A 345 -8.17 -6.49 21.30
C THR A 345 -8.03 -5.47 22.44
N PRO A 346 -6.82 -4.98 22.80
CA PRO A 346 -6.69 -3.90 23.78
C PRO A 346 -7.21 -2.53 23.31
N TYR A 347 -7.47 -2.36 21.99
CA TYR A 347 -7.82 -1.06 21.41
C TYR A 347 -9.32 -0.93 21.15
N HIS A 348 -9.85 0.25 21.38
CA HIS A 348 -11.25 0.62 21.11
C HIS A 348 -11.43 1.26 19.73
N LEU A 349 -10.34 1.76 19.15
CA LEU A 349 -10.30 2.36 17.82
C LEU A 349 -8.87 2.34 17.27
N ILE A 350 -8.76 2.08 15.97
CA ILE A 350 -7.51 2.23 15.21
C ILE A 350 -7.66 3.40 14.25
N ILE A 351 -6.69 4.32 14.23
CA ILE A 351 -6.64 5.43 13.28
C ILE A 351 -5.38 5.25 12.41
N HIS A 352 -5.57 4.87 11.14
CA HIS A 352 -4.49 4.61 10.21
C HIS A 352 -4.15 5.85 9.38
N CYS A 353 -2.87 6.08 9.10
CA CYS A 353 -2.46 7.15 8.17
C CYS A 353 -2.86 6.85 6.73
N GLY A 354 -2.62 7.79 5.79
CA GLY A 354 -2.92 7.63 4.36
C GLY A 354 -2.09 6.55 3.64
N ALA A 355 -1.14 5.91 4.32
CA ALA A 355 -0.32 4.79 3.83
C ALA A 355 0.36 5.05 2.47
N CYS A 356 0.81 6.27 2.21
CA CYS A 356 1.42 6.65 0.94
C CYS A 356 2.67 5.82 0.58
N MET A 357 3.35 5.24 1.58
CA MET A 357 4.55 4.41 1.41
C MET A 357 4.26 2.91 1.34
N PHE A 358 3.03 2.48 1.62
CA PHE A 358 2.61 1.08 1.55
C PHE A 358 1.78 0.79 0.31
N ASN A 359 1.88 -0.43 -0.22
CA ASN A 359 0.97 -0.88 -1.27
C ASN A 359 -0.43 -1.16 -0.68
N ARG A 360 -1.41 -1.28 -1.57
CA ARG A 360 -2.81 -1.52 -1.20
C ARG A 360 -2.99 -2.82 -0.40
N LYS A 361 -2.31 -3.90 -0.81
CA LYS A 361 -2.41 -5.20 -0.15
C LYS A 361 -2.05 -5.13 1.32
N TYR A 362 -1.01 -4.37 1.67
CA TYR A 362 -0.60 -4.18 3.04
C TYR A 362 -1.67 -3.48 3.90
N VAL A 363 -2.31 -2.45 3.33
CA VAL A 363 -3.40 -1.73 4.02
C VAL A 363 -4.62 -2.63 4.21
N LEU A 364 -5.00 -3.38 3.17
CA LEU A 364 -6.13 -4.31 3.24
C LEU A 364 -5.90 -5.42 4.26
N ASN A 365 -4.69 -5.95 4.38
CA ASN A 365 -4.36 -6.94 5.39
C ASN A 365 -4.56 -6.40 6.82
N ARG A 366 -4.22 -5.13 7.09
CA ARG A 366 -4.49 -4.47 8.38
C ARG A 366 -5.97 -4.29 8.64
N ILE A 367 -6.73 -3.88 7.62
CA ILE A 367 -8.20 -3.78 7.69
C ILE A 367 -8.82 -5.13 8.00
N ASP A 368 -8.41 -6.19 7.30
CA ASP A 368 -8.90 -7.54 7.51
C ASP A 368 -8.58 -8.07 8.92
N ASN A 369 -7.39 -7.74 9.44
CA ASN A 369 -7.03 -8.08 10.83
C ASN A 369 -7.93 -7.35 11.84
N ALA A 370 -8.18 -6.06 11.65
CA ALA A 370 -9.08 -5.27 12.49
C ALA A 370 -10.52 -5.81 12.42
N ARG A 371 -11.03 -6.14 11.22
CA ARG A 371 -12.35 -6.73 11.02
C ARG A 371 -12.51 -8.08 11.74
N LYS A 372 -11.54 -8.98 11.59
CA LYS A 372 -11.55 -10.30 12.24
C LYS A 372 -11.63 -10.19 13.76
N GLN A 373 -11.00 -9.17 14.33
CA GLN A 373 -11.01 -8.91 15.77
C GLN A 373 -12.13 -7.95 16.20
N GLN A 374 -12.98 -7.50 15.26
CA GLN A 374 -14.10 -6.59 15.50
C GLN A 374 -13.69 -5.24 16.12
N ILE A 375 -12.48 -4.78 15.82
CA ILE A 375 -11.97 -3.47 16.28
C ILE A 375 -12.25 -2.42 15.21
N PRO A 376 -12.98 -1.33 15.53
CA PRO A 376 -13.23 -0.26 14.58
C PRO A 376 -11.93 0.35 14.08
N MET A 377 -11.88 0.65 12.77
CA MET A 377 -10.71 1.28 12.18
C MET A 377 -11.14 2.42 11.25
N THR A 378 -10.44 3.54 11.34
CA THR A 378 -10.65 4.70 10.47
C THR A 378 -9.33 5.24 9.93
N ASN A 379 -9.38 6.26 9.07
CA ASN A 379 -8.21 6.91 8.46
C ASN A 379 -8.04 8.33 9.01
N TYR A 380 -6.82 8.88 8.95
CA TYR A 380 -6.51 10.26 9.40
C TYR A 380 -7.47 11.30 8.83
N GLY A 381 -7.70 11.29 7.51
CA GLY A 381 -8.58 12.26 6.86
C GLY A 381 -10.02 12.13 7.29
N VAL A 382 -10.50 10.91 7.40
CA VAL A 382 -11.87 10.60 7.86
C VAL A 382 -12.05 10.98 9.34
N ALA A 383 -11.08 10.62 10.20
CA ALA A 383 -11.11 10.98 11.62
C ALA A 383 -11.09 12.51 11.83
N ILE A 384 -10.25 13.24 11.08
CA ILE A 384 -10.20 14.70 11.16
C ILE A 384 -11.52 15.33 10.67
N ALA A 385 -12.10 14.82 9.59
CA ALA A 385 -13.41 15.29 9.10
C ALA A 385 -14.51 15.05 10.14
N HIS A 386 -14.52 13.88 10.80
CA HIS A 386 -15.45 13.55 11.87
C HIS A 386 -15.27 14.49 13.09
N LEU A 387 -14.04 14.67 13.54
CA LEU A 387 -13.72 15.55 14.69
C LEU A 387 -14.09 17.02 14.42
N ASN A 388 -14.07 17.46 13.16
CA ASN A 388 -14.47 18.80 12.73
C ASN A 388 -15.98 18.91 12.42
N GLY A 389 -16.76 17.83 12.54
CA GLY A 389 -18.21 17.85 12.28
C GLY A 389 -18.59 18.06 10.82
N ILE A 390 -17.72 17.64 9.86
CA ILE A 390 -17.94 17.80 8.42
C ILE A 390 -17.92 16.46 7.66
N LEU A 391 -17.94 15.33 8.39
CA LEU A 391 -17.84 14.01 7.77
C LEU A 391 -18.98 13.72 6.78
N ASP A 392 -20.17 14.19 7.06
CA ASP A 392 -21.38 14.07 6.23
C ASP A 392 -21.38 15.00 5.00
N LYS A 393 -20.40 15.91 4.91
CA LYS A 393 -20.30 16.94 3.86
C LYS A 393 -19.15 16.70 2.87
N ILE A 394 -18.38 15.66 3.10
CA ILE A 394 -17.27 15.30 2.21
C ILE A 394 -17.71 14.26 1.17
N ALA A 395 -17.17 14.39 -0.04
CA ALA A 395 -17.32 13.40 -1.12
C ALA A 395 -16.22 12.32 -1.03
N TYR A 396 -16.57 11.07 -1.33
CA TYR A 396 -15.63 9.94 -1.33
C TYR A 396 -16.04 8.86 -2.33
#